data_af7b6014099cb3c6413fb27cca6df67c
#
_entry.id   af7b6014099cb3c6413fb27cca6df67c
#
_cell.length_a   1.000
_cell.length_b   1.000
_cell.length_c   1.000
_cell.angle_alpha   90.00
_cell.angle_beta   90.00
_cell.angle_gamma   90.00
#
_symmetry.space_group_name_H-M   'P 1'
#
loop_
_entity.id
_entity.type
_entity.pdbx_description
1 polymer ?
#
loop_
_entity_poly.entity_id
_entity_poly.type
_entity_poly.pdbx_seq_one_letter_code
_entity_poly.pdbx_strand_id
1 'polypeptide(L)'
;MITWVRKIDGSWWFDYTIFDKWVEFMIDMGIKKEIGCYSMIPWKLSFLYFDQATNSMKELKSKPGEQAYHDLWLSMLKDFAAHLKSKGWFDITHIAMDERPMPDMLKALKIIREADPNFKVSLAGSLHKELSDELNDYCIAIAEKFSEEMKTKRKAEGKITTYYTCCAESHPNTYTFSNPAEGAWIAWYAAKENLDGYLRWALNSWTIEPLLDSRFYTWGAGDTYLLYPGGRTCLRFENLVAGIQAYEKIRILKTELQTQNKTATLRKLERVLESFDELQLLKTPANVVVEKANLFINGL
;
A
#
# COMPACT_ATOMS: atom_id res chain seq x y z
N MET A 1 13.76 9.04 -6.51
CA MET A 1 14.47 7.95 -7.20
C MET A 1 14.69 8.25 -8.68
N ILE A 2 13.88 9.09 -9.28
CA ILE A 2 14.04 9.56 -10.67
C ILE A 2 14.61 10.98 -10.62
N THR A 3 15.73 11.24 -11.30
CA THR A 3 16.31 12.58 -11.38
C THR A 3 15.70 13.32 -12.58
N TRP A 4 15.18 14.49 -12.35
CA TRP A 4 14.53 15.33 -13.35
C TRP A 4 15.49 16.42 -13.80
N VAL A 5 15.74 16.50 -15.09
CA VAL A 5 16.67 17.48 -15.70
C VAL A 5 15.94 18.26 -16.78
N ARG A 6 15.95 19.58 -16.65
CA ARG A 6 15.54 20.47 -17.71
C ARG A 6 16.75 20.86 -18.56
N LYS A 7 16.75 20.46 -19.83
CA LYS A 7 17.86 20.74 -20.74
C LYS A 7 17.92 22.22 -21.14
N ILE A 8 19.02 22.63 -21.76
CA ILE A 8 19.23 24.01 -22.24
C ILE A 8 18.15 24.42 -23.24
N ASP A 9 17.68 23.51 -24.09
CA ASP A 9 16.61 23.74 -25.05
C ASP A 9 15.20 23.76 -24.44
N GLY A 10 15.09 23.57 -23.11
CA GLY A 10 13.83 23.54 -22.37
C GLY A 10 13.12 22.20 -22.36
N SER A 11 13.63 21.19 -23.06
CA SER A 11 13.09 19.82 -22.98
C SER A 11 13.43 19.14 -21.67
N TRP A 12 12.71 18.06 -21.33
CA TRP A 12 12.97 17.25 -20.14
C TRP A 12 13.81 16.02 -20.49
N TRP A 13 14.62 15.60 -19.51
CA TRP A 13 15.29 14.32 -19.49
C TRP A 13 15.15 13.72 -18.08
N PHE A 14 14.93 12.40 -18.00
CA PHE A 14 14.69 11.69 -16.75
C PHE A 14 15.74 10.59 -16.61
N ASP A 15 16.44 10.58 -15.48
CA ASP A 15 17.40 9.53 -15.15
C ASP A 15 16.74 8.51 -14.20
N TYR A 16 16.60 7.30 -14.70
CA TYR A 16 15.99 6.17 -14.01
C TYR A 16 17.02 5.26 -13.31
N THR A 17 18.31 5.61 -13.32
CA THR A 17 19.39 4.74 -12.82
C THR A 17 19.14 4.21 -11.40
N ILE A 18 18.68 5.06 -10.48
CA ILE A 18 18.40 4.66 -9.09
C ILE A 18 17.09 3.88 -9.00
N PHE A 19 16.08 4.28 -9.77
CA PHE A 19 14.82 3.58 -9.87
C PHE A 19 15.02 2.15 -10.36
N ASP A 20 15.74 1.97 -11.46
CA ASP A 20 16.02 0.67 -12.05
C ASP A 20 16.74 -0.26 -11.09
N LYS A 21 17.83 0.20 -10.48
CA LYS A 21 18.58 -0.58 -9.49
C LYS A 21 17.71 -1.03 -8.32
N TRP A 22 16.81 -0.15 -7.86
CA TRP A 22 15.90 -0.49 -6.76
C TRP A 22 14.87 -1.54 -7.18
N VAL A 23 14.25 -1.36 -8.35
CA VAL A 23 13.25 -2.31 -8.87
C VAL A 23 13.89 -3.68 -9.14
N GLU A 24 15.05 -3.72 -9.80
CA GLU A 24 15.80 -4.95 -10.05
C GLU A 24 16.12 -5.67 -8.73
N PHE A 25 16.65 -4.95 -7.74
CA PHE A 25 16.92 -5.51 -6.41
C PHE A 25 15.66 -6.10 -5.75
N MET A 26 14.53 -5.40 -5.79
CA MET A 26 13.28 -5.88 -5.20
C MET A 26 12.74 -7.12 -5.92
N ILE A 27 12.84 -7.14 -7.25
CA ILE A 27 12.44 -8.31 -8.07
C ILE A 27 13.31 -9.52 -7.72
N ASP A 28 14.63 -9.35 -7.59
CA ASP A 28 15.56 -10.41 -7.21
C ASP A 28 15.28 -10.96 -5.81
N MET A 29 14.80 -10.11 -4.90
CA MET A 29 14.34 -10.53 -3.56
C MET A 29 12.94 -11.18 -3.57
N GLY A 30 12.30 -11.33 -4.73
CA GLY A 30 11.00 -11.98 -4.88
C GLY A 30 9.79 -11.03 -4.81
N ILE A 31 9.99 -9.74 -4.62
CA ILE A 31 8.94 -8.71 -4.63
C ILE A 31 8.77 -8.22 -6.05
N LYS A 32 7.87 -8.86 -6.81
CA LYS A 32 7.75 -8.67 -8.26
C LYS A 32 6.32 -8.54 -8.79
N LYS A 33 5.32 -8.47 -7.91
CA LYS A 33 3.91 -8.39 -8.35
C LYS A 33 3.47 -6.97 -8.66
N GLU A 34 4.00 -5.99 -7.92
CA GLU A 34 3.62 -4.59 -8.07
C GLU A 34 4.78 -3.66 -7.76
N ILE A 35 4.86 -2.56 -8.53
CA ILE A 35 5.74 -1.42 -8.32
C ILE A 35 4.85 -0.21 -8.06
N GLY A 36 4.68 0.20 -6.80
CA GLY A 36 3.90 1.37 -6.42
C GLY A 36 4.72 2.65 -6.50
N CYS A 37 4.35 3.57 -7.38
CA CYS A 37 5.05 4.84 -7.59
C CYS A 37 4.29 6.02 -6.97
N TYR A 38 4.64 6.40 -5.75
CA TYR A 38 4.15 7.59 -5.04
C TYR A 38 5.01 8.83 -5.38
N SER A 39 4.52 10.00 -5.43
CA SER A 39 3.15 10.48 -5.59
C SER A 39 3.16 11.66 -6.55
N MET A 40 2.17 11.72 -7.45
CA MET A 40 1.97 12.90 -8.31
C MET A 40 1.52 14.12 -7.49
N ILE A 41 0.87 13.92 -6.34
CA ILE A 41 0.31 14.96 -5.50
C ILE A 41 1.02 14.93 -4.12
N PRO A 42 2.30 15.31 -4.03
CA PRO A 42 3.02 15.36 -2.76
C PRO A 42 2.45 16.44 -1.84
N TRP A 43 2.68 16.28 -0.51
CA TRP A 43 2.14 17.22 0.48
C TRP A 43 2.54 18.67 0.25
N LYS A 44 3.74 18.93 -0.25
CA LYS A 44 4.23 20.29 -0.51
C LYS A 44 3.91 20.83 -1.90
N LEU A 45 3.39 20.00 -2.82
CA LEU A 45 3.17 20.38 -4.23
C LEU A 45 4.38 21.09 -4.86
N SER A 46 5.56 20.55 -4.60
CA SER A 46 6.86 21.11 -4.97
C SER A 46 7.72 20.04 -5.61
N PHE A 47 8.26 20.35 -6.78
CA PHE A 47 9.00 19.42 -7.63
C PHE A 47 10.40 19.97 -7.90
N LEU A 48 11.41 19.25 -7.42
CA LEU A 48 12.81 19.64 -7.61
C LEU A 48 13.33 19.05 -8.92
N TYR A 49 14.06 19.86 -9.67
CA TYR A 49 14.76 19.45 -10.88
C TYR A 49 16.09 20.18 -11.05
N PHE A 50 16.99 19.59 -11.81
CA PHE A 50 18.23 20.23 -12.19
C PHE A 50 18.02 21.00 -13.51
N ASP A 51 18.35 22.28 -13.54
CA ASP A 51 18.25 23.14 -14.72
C ASP A 51 19.65 23.32 -15.33
N GLN A 52 19.86 22.75 -16.52
CA GLN A 52 21.14 22.82 -17.23
C GLN A 52 21.49 24.23 -17.67
N ALA A 53 20.50 25.07 -18.02
CA ALA A 53 20.75 26.42 -18.50
C ALA A 53 21.34 27.32 -17.39
N THR A 54 20.96 27.08 -16.13
CA THR A 54 21.48 27.84 -14.98
C THR A 54 22.47 27.03 -14.15
N ASN A 55 22.72 25.76 -14.50
CA ASN A 55 23.59 24.83 -13.79
C ASN A 55 23.26 24.76 -12.30
N SER A 56 21.98 24.68 -11.94
CA SER A 56 21.53 24.70 -10.55
C SER A 56 20.24 23.94 -10.32
N MET A 57 20.01 23.52 -9.07
CA MET A 57 18.72 22.96 -8.66
C MET A 57 17.66 24.06 -8.65
N LYS A 58 16.51 23.74 -9.20
CA LYS A 58 15.30 24.58 -9.23
C LYS A 58 14.13 23.86 -8.58
N GLU A 59 13.15 24.63 -8.18
CA GLU A 59 11.91 24.17 -7.61
C GLU A 59 10.74 24.71 -8.44
N LEU A 60 9.89 23.81 -8.92
CA LEU A 60 8.60 24.16 -9.50
C LEU A 60 7.51 23.93 -8.44
N LYS A 61 6.80 24.98 -8.03
CA LYS A 61 5.61 24.88 -7.19
C LYS A 61 4.39 24.98 -8.09
N SER A 62 3.62 23.91 -8.15
CA SER A 62 2.42 23.84 -8.98
C SER A 62 1.49 22.74 -8.47
N LYS A 63 0.17 22.90 -8.71
CA LYS A 63 -0.87 22.00 -8.22
C LYS A 63 -1.71 21.43 -9.38
N PRO A 64 -2.41 20.33 -9.15
CA PRO A 64 -3.33 19.76 -10.12
C PRO A 64 -4.33 20.79 -10.66
N GLY A 65 -4.39 20.90 -11.99
CA GLY A 65 -5.22 21.87 -12.71
C GLY A 65 -4.48 23.12 -13.22
N GLU A 66 -3.23 23.31 -12.84
CA GLU A 66 -2.37 24.34 -13.42
C GLU A 66 -1.62 23.78 -14.64
N GLN A 67 -1.41 24.62 -15.66
CA GLN A 67 -0.75 24.19 -16.90
C GLN A 67 0.67 23.69 -16.64
N ALA A 68 1.43 24.37 -15.78
CA ALA A 68 2.79 23.95 -15.44
C ALA A 68 2.83 22.56 -14.78
N TYR A 69 1.85 22.22 -13.94
CA TYR A 69 1.69 20.89 -13.36
C TYR A 69 1.40 19.85 -14.44
N HIS A 70 0.46 20.16 -15.34
CA HIS A 70 0.07 19.28 -16.42
C HIS A 70 1.26 18.96 -17.34
N ASP A 71 1.97 20.00 -17.84
CA ASP A 71 3.07 19.84 -18.78
C ASP A 71 4.23 19.03 -18.18
N LEU A 72 4.53 19.30 -16.90
CA LEU A 72 5.57 18.59 -16.17
C LEU A 72 5.25 17.09 -16.08
N TRP A 73 4.07 16.75 -15.55
CA TRP A 73 3.69 15.37 -15.33
C TRP A 73 3.36 14.61 -16.60
N LEU A 74 2.76 15.26 -17.60
CA LEU A 74 2.51 14.62 -18.88
C LEU A 74 3.81 14.22 -19.58
N SER A 75 4.81 15.11 -19.57
CA SER A 75 6.13 14.82 -20.14
C SER A 75 6.79 13.64 -19.41
N MET A 76 6.79 13.67 -18.07
CA MET A 76 7.38 12.62 -17.26
C MET A 76 6.66 11.26 -17.46
N LEU A 77 5.35 11.23 -17.41
CA LEU A 77 4.60 9.98 -17.52
C LEU A 77 4.71 9.35 -18.90
N LYS A 78 4.77 10.13 -19.98
CA LYS A 78 5.00 9.60 -21.33
C LYS A 78 6.38 8.95 -21.48
N ASP A 79 7.42 9.61 -20.98
CA ASP A 79 8.78 9.08 -20.97
C ASP A 79 8.88 7.83 -20.08
N PHE A 80 8.27 7.89 -18.87
CA PHE A 80 8.23 6.78 -17.94
C PHE A 80 7.48 5.56 -18.49
N ALA A 81 6.37 5.76 -19.20
CA ALA A 81 5.67 4.65 -19.87
C ALA A 81 6.57 3.95 -20.88
N ALA A 82 7.28 4.72 -21.71
CA ALA A 82 8.22 4.17 -22.68
C ALA A 82 9.37 3.40 -21.99
N HIS A 83 9.94 3.98 -20.92
CA HIS A 83 10.98 3.34 -20.12
C HIS A 83 10.48 2.03 -19.50
N LEU A 84 9.35 2.03 -18.82
CA LEU A 84 8.76 0.84 -18.18
C LEU A 84 8.44 -0.27 -19.20
N LYS A 85 7.93 0.09 -20.37
CA LYS A 85 7.69 -0.86 -21.47
C LYS A 85 9.00 -1.48 -21.97
N SER A 86 10.07 -0.70 -22.08
CA SER A 86 11.40 -1.20 -22.48
C SER A 86 11.99 -2.19 -21.48
N LYS A 87 11.66 -2.05 -20.19
CA LYS A 87 12.09 -2.93 -19.09
C LYS A 87 11.13 -4.11 -18.87
N GLY A 88 9.96 -4.15 -19.49
CA GLY A 88 8.92 -5.14 -19.23
C GLY A 88 8.22 -4.97 -17.88
N TRP A 89 8.24 -3.78 -17.28
CA TRP A 89 7.68 -3.48 -15.96
C TRP A 89 6.37 -2.70 -16.01
N PHE A 90 5.91 -2.30 -17.19
CA PHE A 90 4.73 -1.44 -17.33
C PHE A 90 3.48 -2.06 -16.70
N ASP A 91 3.23 -3.34 -16.96
CA ASP A 91 2.03 -4.04 -16.49
C ASP A 91 2.00 -4.32 -14.99
N ILE A 92 3.12 -4.17 -14.30
CA ILE A 92 3.23 -4.31 -12.84
C ILE A 92 3.44 -2.97 -12.14
N THR A 93 3.50 -1.85 -12.88
CA THR A 93 3.70 -0.52 -12.29
C THR A 93 2.39 0.20 -12.11
N HIS A 94 2.16 0.72 -10.92
CA HIS A 94 1.02 1.53 -10.55
C HIS A 94 1.46 2.97 -10.24
N ILE A 95 0.78 3.94 -10.83
CA ILE A 95 0.89 5.33 -10.38
C ILE A 95 0.04 5.46 -9.13
N ALA A 96 0.70 5.65 -7.99
CA ALA A 96 0.06 5.60 -6.69
C ALA A 96 -0.34 6.99 -6.20
N MET A 97 -1.54 7.09 -5.66
CA MET A 97 -2.08 8.26 -4.99
C MET A 97 -2.22 8.01 -3.48
N ASP A 98 -2.20 9.08 -2.73
CA ASP A 98 -2.35 9.14 -1.28
C ASP A 98 -3.65 9.90 -0.93
N GLU A 99 -3.96 10.05 0.35
CA GLU A 99 -5.11 10.79 0.90
C GLU A 99 -5.12 12.25 0.44
N ARG A 100 -5.70 12.50 -0.72
CA ARG A 100 -5.75 13.83 -1.34
C ARG A 100 -7.19 14.26 -1.64
N PRO A 101 -7.44 15.57 -1.77
CA PRO A 101 -8.75 16.04 -2.17
C PRO A 101 -9.18 15.42 -3.51
N MET A 102 -10.40 14.89 -3.56
CA MET A 102 -10.98 14.24 -4.74
C MET A 102 -10.80 15.06 -6.05
N PRO A 103 -11.04 16.40 -6.08
CA PRO A 103 -10.85 17.16 -7.29
C PRO A 103 -9.41 17.14 -7.83
N ASP A 104 -8.42 17.04 -6.96
CA ASP A 104 -7.01 16.98 -7.35
C ASP A 104 -6.64 15.58 -7.85
N MET A 105 -7.18 14.54 -7.22
CA MET A 105 -7.01 13.16 -7.69
C MET A 105 -7.60 12.95 -9.08
N LEU A 106 -8.80 13.48 -9.36
CA LEU A 106 -9.42 13.41 -10.68
C LEU A 106 -8.60 14.13 -11.78
N LYS A 107 -8.00 15.29 -11.44
CA LYS A 107 -7.11 16.01 -12.37
C LYS A 107 -5.82 15.22 -12.64
N ALA A 108 -5.21 14.63 -11.61
CA ALA A 108 -4.03 13.77 -11.76
C ALA A 108 -4.36 12.53 -12.61
N LEU A 109 -5.48 11.85 -12.33
CA LEU A 109 -5.95 10.71 -13.09
C LEU A 109 -6.13 11.05 -14.59
N LYS A 110 -6.67 12.22 -14.91
CA LYS A 110 -6.79 12.67 -16.30
C LYS A 110 -5.43 12.76 -17.01
N ILE A 111 -4.40 13.28 -16.33
CA ILE A 111 -3.04 13.37 -16.88
C ILE A 111 -2.44 11.96 -17.06
N ILE A 112 -2.68 11.04 -16.12
CA ILE A 112 -2.23 9.64 -16.23
C ILE A 112 -2.83 9.00 -17.48
N ARG A 113 -4.15 9.15 -17.71
CA ARG A 113 -4.86 8.59 -18.87
C ARG A 113 -4.45 9.25 -20.18
N GLU A 114 -4.10 10.53 -20.16
CA GLU A 114 -3.58 11.26 -21.34
C GLU A 114 -2.14 10.82 -21.69
N ALA A 115 -1.35 10.46 -20.70
CA ALA A 115 0.01 9.96 -20.90
C ALA A 115 0.00 8.55 -21.51
N ASP A 116 -0.72 7.63 -20.87
CA ASP A 116 -1.01 6.28 -21.39
C ASP A 116 -2.31 5.76 -20.73
N PRO A 117 -3.33 5.40 -21.52
CA PRO A 117 -4.62 4.94 -20.99
C PRO A 117 -4.53 3.60 -20.22
N ASN A 118 -3.46 2.83 -20.44
CA ASN A 118 -3.26 1.53 -19.82
C ASN A 118 -2.45 1.59 -18.51
N PHE A 119 -2.00 2.75 -18.06
CA PHE A 119 -1.38 2.86 -16.74
C PHE A 119 -2.30 2.31 -15.67
N LYS A 120 -1.76 1.46 -14.83
CA LYS A 120 -2.44 1.07 -13.59
C LYS A 120 -2.33 2.18 -12.55
N VAL A 121 -3.39 2.33 -11.76
CA VAL A 121 -3.47 3.34 -10.72
C VAL A 121 -3.80 2.66 -9.40
N SER A 122 -3.15 3.09 -8.32
CA SER A 122 -3.47 2.68 -6.96
C SER A 122 -3.80 3.88 -6.08
N LEU A 123 -4.59 3.66 -5.04
CA LEU A 123 -4.93 4.66 -4.04
C LEU A 123 -4.90 4.04 -2.65
N ALA A 124 -4.23 4.71 -1.72
CA ALA A 124 -4.40 4.49 -0.29
C ALA A 124 -5.09 5.72 0.31
N GLY A 125 -6.35 5.59 0.73
CA GLY A 125 -7.14 6.73 1.20
C GLY A 125 -8.60 6.37 1.43
N SER A 126 -9.45 7.39 1.49
CA SER A 126 -10.89 7.22 1.71
C SER A 126 -11.59 6.53 0.54
N LEU A 127 -12.72 5.90 0.85
CA LEU A 127 -13.55 5.22 -0.14
C LEU A 127 -14.34 6.22 -0.98
N HIS A 128 -13.96 6.34 -2.25
CA HIS A 128 -14.63 7.14 -3.27
C HIS A 128 -15.22 6.23 -4.34
N LYS A 129 -16.53 6.13 -4.43
CA LYS A 129 -17.20 5.26 -5.40
C LYS A 129 -16.86 5.63 -6.84
N GLU A 130 -16.68 6.91 -7.10
CA GLU A 130 -16.36 7.49 -8.40
C GLU A 130 -14.98 7.05 -8.94
N LEU A 131 -14.05 6.69 -8.05
CA LEU A 131 -12.71 6.21 -8.43
C LEU A 131 -12.61 4.69 -8.48
N SER A 132 -13.57 3.96 -7.94
CA SER A 132 -13.47 2.51 -7.76
C SER A 132 -13.17 1.75 -9.05
N ASP A 133 -13.73 2.18 -10.18
CA ASP A 133 -13.53 1.52 -11.46
C ASP A 133 -12.20 1.88 -12.11
N GLU A 134 -11.60 3.00 -11.74
CA GLU A 134 -10.31 3.49 -12.25
C GLU A 134 -9.09 2.88 -11.52
N LEU A 135 -9.30 2.39 -10.30
CA LEU A 135 -8.21 1.93 -9.44
C LEU A 135 -7.97 0.43 -9.57
N ASN A 136 -6.74 0.05 -9.87
CA ASN A 136 -6.31 -1.35 -9.95
C ASN A 136 -6.01 -1.91 -8.54
N ASP A 137 -5.36 -1.15 -7.68
CA ASP A 137 -5.25 -1.43 -6.25
C ASP A 137 -5.94 -0.32 -5.45
N TYR A 138 -6.87 -0.72 -4.60
CA TYR A 138 -7.61 0.20 -3.74
C TYR A 138 -7.46 -0.20 -2.29
N CYS A 139 -6.76 0.64 -1.53
CA CYS A 139 -6.52 0.48 -0.11
C CYS A 139 -7.33 1.53 0.67
N ILE A 140 -8.21 1.10 1.57
CA ILE A 140 -9.03 2.01 2.39
C ILE A 140 -8.69 1.91 3.88
N ALA A 141 -8.99 2.95 4.64
CA ALA A 141 -8.85 2.91 6.10
C ALA A 141 -9.74 1.82 6.72
N ILE A 142 -9.30 1.18 7.79
CA ILE A 142 -10.06 0.11 8.47
C ILE A 142 -11.46 0.57 8.90
N ALA A 143 -11.64 1.86 9.20
CA ALA A 143 -12.93 2.44 9.57
C ALA A 143 -13.97 2.43 8.43
N GLU A 144 -13.54 2.22 7.19
CA GLU A 144 -14.39 2.15 6.02
C GLU A 144 -14.57 0.71 5.53
N LYS A 145 -15.63 0.44 4.79
CA LYS A 145 -15.94 -0.90 4.31
C LYS A 145 -16.28 -0.90 2.82
N PHE A 146 -15.64 -1.79 2.07
CA PHE A 146 -16.11 -2.12 0.73
C PHE A 146 -17.42 -2.91 0.81
N SER A 147 -18.39 -2.60 -0.05
CA SER A 147 -19.56 -3.44 -0.20
C SER A 147 -19.19 -4.81 -0.82
N GLU A 148 -19.96 -5.85 -0.51
CA GLU A 148 -19.73 -7.19 -1.09
C GLU A 148 -19.83 -7.17 -2.62
N GLU A 149 -20.73 -6.35 -3.16
CA GLU A 149 -20.86 -6.13 -4.60
C GLU A 149 -19.57 -5.57 -5.20
N MET A 150 -19.00 -4.53 -4.57
CA MET A 150 -17.74 -3.90 -5.01
C MET A 150 -16.58 -4.88 -4.93
N LYS A 151 -16.43 -5.63 -3.84
CA LYS A 151 -15.39 -6.66 -3.69
C LYS A 151 -15.51 -7.73 -4.78
N THR A 152 -16.73 -8.22 -5.03
CA THR A 152 -17.01 -9.23 -6.06
C THR A 152 -16.66 -8.72 -7.45
N LYS A 153 -17.08 -7.49 -7.81
CA LYS A 153 -16.78 -6.85 -9.09
C LYS A 153 -15.27 -6.70 -9.27
N ARG A 154 -14.59 -6.10 -8.29
CA ARG A 154 -13.14 -5.85 -8.35
C ARG A 154 -12.34 -7.15 -8.49
N LYS A 155 -12.73 -8.20 -7.75
CA LYS A 155 -12.10 -9.51 -7.87
C LYS A 155 -12.30 -10.13 -9.25
N ALA A 156 -13.50 -10.04 -9.84
CA ALA A 156 -13.78 -10.51 -11.19
C ALA A 156 -12.95 -9.78 -12.25
N GLU A 157 -12.63 -8.51 -12.02
CA GLU A 157 -11.78 -7.67 -12.88
C GLU A 157 -10.26 -7.84 -12.59
N GLY A 158 -9.87 -8.72 -11.66
CA GLY A 158 -8.47 -8.93 -11.28
C GLY A 158 -7.84 -7.74 -10.53
N LYS A 159 -8.67 -6.88 -9.93
CA LYS A 159 -8.25 -5.73 -9.15
C LYS A 159 -7.98 -6.10 -7.69
N ILE A 160 -7.02 -5.42 -7.07
CA ILE A 160 -6.59 -5.64 -5.69
C ILE A 160 -7.40 -4.75 -4.74
N THR A 161 -7.83 -5.32 -3.62
CA THR A 161 -8.64 -4.64 -2.60
C THR A 161 -8.02 -4.89 -1.23
N THR A 162 -7.47 -3.84 -0.63
CA THR A 162 -6.72 -3.92 0.62
C THR A 162 -7.22 -2.88 1.64
N TYR A 163 -6.66 -2.91 2.84
CA TYR A 163 -6.94 -1.92 3.85
C TYR A 163 -5.66 -1.51 4.59
N TYR A 164 -5.71 -0.41 5.32
CA TYR A 164 -4.63 0.06 6.17
C TYR A 164 -5.13 0.52 7.54
N THR A 165 -4.20 0.58 8.50
CA THR A 165 -4.34 1.30 9.76
C THR A 165 -3.30 2.42 9.82
N CYS A 166 -3.64 3.54 10.44
CA CYS A 166 -2.75 4.68 10.56
C CYS A 166 -2.77 5.25 12.00
N CYS A 167 -2.35 6.49 12.16
CA CYS A 167 -2.36 7.17 13.45
C CYS A 167 -3.76 7.48 14.01
N ALA A 168 -4.82 7.31 13.21
CA ALA A 168 -6.20 7.50 13.66
C ALA A 168 -6.70 6.35 14.53
N GLU A 169 -6.21 5.13 14.33
CA GLU A 169 -6.61 3.95 15.08
C GLU A 169 -5.66 3.67 16.24
N SER A 170 -6.20 3.57 17.46
CA SER A 170 -5.45 3.06 18.59
C SER A 170 -5.34 1.52 18.56
N HIS A 171 -6.35 0.84 18.02
CA HIS A 171 -6.47 -0.63 17.88
C HIS A 171 -7.33 -0.99 16.67
N PRO A 172 -6.92 -2.00 15.83
CA PRO A 172 -5.60 -2.66 15.86
C PRO A 172 -4.51 -1.75 15.32
N ASN A 173 -3.32 -1.84 15.88
CA ASN A 173 -2.16 -1.14 15.35
C ASN A 173 -0.84 -1.86 15.68
N THR A 174 0.28 -1.32 15.18
CA THR A 174 1.62 -1.88 15.41
C THR A 174 2.55 -0.89 16.10
N TYR A 175 2.05 -0.12 17.06
CA TYR A 175 2.87 0.74 17.91
C TYR A 175 3.73 -0.07 18.88
N THR A 176 4.77 0.54 19.45
CA THR A 176 5.61 -0.14 20.46
C THR A 176 4.84 -0.49 21.72
N PHE A 177 3.73 0.17 21.98
CA PHE A 177 2.84 -0.06 23.14
C PHE A 177 1.57 -0.85 22.78
N SER A 178 1.34 -1.19 21.50
CA SER A 178 0.27 -2.10 21.09
C SER A 178 0.55 -3.52 21.59
N ASN A 179 -0.51 -4.32 21.80
CA ASN A 179 -0.34 -5.75 21.99
C ASN A 179 0.35 -6.34 20.74
N PRO A 180 1.52 -7.00 20.86
CA PRO A 180 2.24 -7.48 19.67
C PRO A 180 1.41 -8.38 18.76
N ALA A 181 0.44 -9.14 19.31
CA ALA A 181 -0.45 -9.99 18.53
C ALA A 181 -1.44 -9.21 17.64
N GLU A 182 -1.57 -7.90 17.79
CA GLU A 182 -2.33 -7.08 16.86
C GLU A 182 -1.72 -7.13 15.44
N GLY A 183 -0.40 -7.32 15.31
CA GLY A 183 0.24 -7.59 14.04
C GLY A 183 -0.32 -8.82 13.33
N ALA A 184 -0.57 -9.90 14.05
CA ALA A 184 -1.22 -11.09 13.50
C ALA A 184 -2.72 -10.86 13.27
N TRP A 185 -3.39 -10.23 14.22
CA TRP A 185 -4.82 -9.92 14.16
C TRP A 185 -5.19 -9.14 12.87
N ILE A 186 -4.35 -8.20 12.45
CA ILE A 186 -4.50 -7.42 11.21
C ILE A 186 -4.67 -8.34 9.99
N ALA A 187 -3.86 -9.38 9.85
CA ALA A 187 -3.96 -10.28 8.72
C ALA A 187 -5.20 -11.19 8.79
N TRP A 188 -5.61 -11.61 9.99
CA TRP A 188 -6.85 -12.34 10.20
C TRP A 188 -8.09 -11.50 9.84
N TYR A 189 -8.06 -10.21 10.16
CA TYR A 189 -9.12 -9.28 9.77
C TYR A 189 -9.23 -9.15 8.24
N ALA A 190 -8.11 -9.08 7.52
CA ALA A 190 -8.13 -9.13 6.06
C ALA A 190 -8.81 -10.40 5.54
N ALA A 191 -8.54 -11.56 6.15
CA ALA A 191 -9.16 -12.83 5.79
C ALA A 191 -10.67 -12.87 6.10
N LYS A 192 -11.12 -12.23 7.21
CA LYS A 192 -12.53 -12.06 7.57
C LYS A 192 -13.26 -11.21 6.54
N GLU A 193 -12.70 -10.07 6.21
CA GLU A 193 -13.32 -9.11 5.28
C GLU A 193 -13.17 -9.52 3.80
N ASN A 194 -12.55 -10.68 3.51
CA ASN A 194 -12.22 -11.14 2.15
C ASN A 194 -11.46 -10.10 1.34
N LEU A 195 -10.50 -9.42 1.97
CA LEU A 195 -9.58 -8.47 1.34
C LEU A 195 -8.31 -9.20 0.89
N ASP A 196 -7.64 -8.64 -0.11
CA ASP A 196 -6.42 -9.23 -0.68
C ASP A 196 -5.18 -9.01 0.19
N GLY A 197 -5.24 -8.11 1.16
CA GLY A 197 -4.13 -7.85 2.07
C GLY A 197 -4.27 -6.60 2.93
N TYR A 198 -3.15 -6.21 3.48
CA TYR A 198 -2.97 -5.04 4.36
C TYR A 198 -1.80 -4.20 3.88
N LEU A 199 -1.96 -2.90 3.85
CA LEU A 199 -0.89 -1.94 3.56
C LEU A 199 -0.35 -1.35 4.86
N ARG A 200 0.97 -1.39 5.03
CA ARG A 200 1.67 -0.61 6.05
C ARG A 200 2.36 0.58 5.39
N TRP A 201 1.99 1.79 5.79
CA TRP A 201 2.45 3.03 5.17
C TRP A 201 3.97 3.25 5.30
N ALA A 202 4.58 2.74 6.38
CA ALA A 202 6.01 2.83 6.62
C ALA A 202 6.52 1.56 7.32
N LEU A 203 7.59 0.97 6.79
CA LEU A 203 8.18 -0.27 7.30
C LEU A 203 9.55 -0.06 7.95
N ASN A 204 10.34 0.89 7.45
CA ASN A 204 11.72 1.17 7.85
C ASN A 204 12.07 2.67 7.79
N SER A 205 11.09 3.54 8.01
CA SER A 205 11.30 4.99 8.09
C SER A 205 11.79 5.34 9.49
N TRP A 206 13.10 5.26 9.66
CA TRP A 206 13.75 5.35 10.97
C TRP A 206 13.79 6.76 11.52
N THR A 207 13.70 6.87 12.85
CA THR A 207 14.07 8.06 13.63
C THR A 207 15.58 8.26 13.62
N ILE A 208 16.07 9.33 14.24
CA ILE A 208 17.51 9.61 14.31
C ILE A 208 18.27 8.49 15.06
N GLU A 209 17.70 8.01 16.17
CA GLU A 209 18.27 6.93 16.99
C GLU A 209 17.25 5.80 17.20
N PRO A 210 16.96 5.01 16.16
CA PRO A 210 15.82 4.08 16.15
C PRO A 210 15.95 2.96 17.18
N LEU A 211 17.14 2.68 17.71
CA LEU A 211 17.35 1.67 18.75
C LEU A 211 17.10 2.22 20.16
N LEU A 212 17.06 3.54 20.33
CA LEU A 212 16.88 4.22 21.62
C LEU A 212 15.50 4.87 21.73
N ASP A 213 15.03 5.51 20.67
CA ASP A 213 13.78 6.26 20.66
C ASP A 213 12.98 6.01 19.36
N SER A 214 11.81 5.45 19.50
CA SER A 214 10.90 5.15 18.39
C SER A 214 9.85 6.24 18.14
N ARG A 215 9.89 7.35 18.86
CA ARG A 215 8.97 8.48 18.70
C ARG A 215 9.36 9.31 17.49
N PHE A 216 8.40 9.66 16.67
CA PHE A 216 8.63 10.48 15.49
C PHE A 216 7.54 11.55 15.36
N TYR A 217 7.85 12.78 15.78
CA TYR A 217 6.90 13.90 15.82
C TYR A 217 5.62 13.58 16.61
N THR A 218 4.46 13.72 15.99
CA THR A 218 3.14 13.53 16.60
C THR A 218 2.61 12.09 16.45
N TRP A 219 3.29 11.24 15.69
CA TRP A 219 2.88 9.85 15.49
C TRP A 219 3.20 8.98 16.70
N GLY A 220 2.41 7.93 16.89
CA GLY A 220 2.64 6.97 17.96
C GLY A 220 4.02 6.32 17.88
N ALA A 221 4.64 6.05 19.02
CA ALA A 221 5.95 5.42 19.05
C ALA A 221 5.98 4.10 18.29
N GLY A 222 6.90 3.97 17.33
CA GLY A 222 7.04 2.80 16.45
C GLY A 222 6.10 2.78 15.25
N ASP A 223 5.34 3.83 15.00
CA ASP A 223 4.44 3.92 13.84
C ASP A 223 5.20 3.92 12.51
N THR A 224 6.39 4.52 12.47
CA THR A 224 7.13 4.70 11.23
C THR A 224 8.02 3.52 10.84
N TYR A 225 8.19 2.51 11.71
CA TYR A 225 8.99 1.34 11.37
C TYR A 225 8.67 0.09 12.22
N LEU A 226 8.80 -1.05 11.58
CA LEU A 226 8.74 -2.40 12.16
C LEU A 226 10.08 -3.13 12.05
N LEU A 227 10.88 -2.77 11.03
CA LEU A 227 12.24 -3.26 10.85
C LEU A 227 13.24 -2.23 11.36
N TYR A 228 14.23 -2.68 12.11
CA TYR A 228 15.27 -1.86 12.70
C TYR A 228 16.56 -1.89 11.86
N PRO A 229 17.48 -0.92 12.01
CA PRO A 229 18.74 -0.93 11.30
C PRO A 229 19.53 -2.23 11.51
N GLY A 230 20.24 -2.67 10.45
CA GLY A 230 21.01 -3.90 10.47
C GLY A 230 20.18 -5.17 10.38
N GLY A 231 18.96 -5.09 9.80
CA GLY A 231 18.09 -6.25 9.57
C GLY A 231 17.47 -6.83 10.84
N ARG A 232 17.42 -6.05 11.92
CA ARG A 232 16.79 -6.50 13.17
C ARG A 232 15.28 -6.42 13.06
N THR A 233 14.61 -7.46 13.54
CA THR A 233 13.15 -7.54 13.64
C THR A 233 12.66 -7.14 15.05
N CYS A 234 11.35 -7.19 15.25
CA CYS A 234 10.72 -6.99 16.54
C CYS A 234 9.46 -7.85 16.66
N LEU A 235 8.96 -8.03 17.87
CA LEU A 235 7.76 -8.85 18.10
C LEU A 235 6.56 -8.42 17.26
N ARG A 236 6.41 -7.13 16.98
CA ARG A 236 5.33 -6.58 16.13
C ARG A 236 5.45 -7.08 14.70
N PHE A 237 6.68 -7.06 14.14
CA PHE A 237 6.97 -7.57 12.81
C PHE A 237 6.78 -9.08 12.71
N GLU A 238 7.32 -9.83 13.67
CA GLU A 238 7.19 -11.30 13.69
C GLU A 238 5.73 -11.74 13.80
N ASN A 239 4.91 -11.03 14.59
CA ASN A 239 3.47 -11.29 14.63
C ASN A 239 2.77 -10.95 13.30
N LEU A 240 3.17 -9.88 12.61
CA LEU A 240 2.65 -9.58 11.28
C LEU A 240 2.99 -10.71 10.29
N VAL A 241 4.22 -11.21 10.30
CA VAL A 241 4.65 -12.36 9.47
C VAL A 241 3.81 -13.61 9.79
N ALA A 242 3.63 -13.92 11.08
CA ALA A 242 2.78 -15.04 11.51
C ALA A 242 1.33 -14.87 11.06
N GLY A 243 0.81 -13.64 11.10
CA GLY A 243 -0.51 -13.30 10.60
C GLY A 243 -0.65 -13.51 9.09
N ILE A 244 0.34 -13.11 8.30
CA ILE A 244 0.38 -13.35 6.85
C ILE A 244 0.37 -14.84 6.54
N GLN A 245 1.14 -15.64 7.29
CA GLN A 245 1.15 -17.10 7.15
C GLN A 245 -0.23 -17.70 7.46
N ALA A 246 -0.90 -17.21 8.51
CA ALA A 246 -2.26 -17.63 8.85
C ALA A 246 -3.27 -17.24 7.77
N TYR A 247 -3.16 -16.03 7.21
CA TYR A 247 -3.98 -15.57 6.09
C TYR A 247 -3.86 -16.49 4.88
N GLU A 248 -2.64 -16.84 4.47
CA GLU A 248 -2.41 -17.74 3.34
C GLU A 248 -2.95 -19.15 3.65
N LYS A 249 -2.77 -19.65 4.86
CA LYS A 249 -3.35 -20.93 5.30
C LYS A 249 -4.87 -20.91 5.22
N ILE A 250 -5.53 -19.84 5.68
CA ILE A 250 -6.98 -19.67 5.60
C ILE A 250 -7.44 -19.68 4.14
N ARG A 251 -6.73 -19.00 3.24
CA ARG A 251 -7.03 -18.96 1.82
C ARG A 251 -7.00 -20.36 1.20
N ILE A 252 -5.97 -21.15 1.51
CA ILE A 252 -5.83 -22.54 1.07
C ILE A 252 -6.97 -23.40 1.65
N LEU A 253 -7.21 -23.34 2.96
CA LEU A 253 -8.25 -24.10 3.62
C LEU A 253 -9.65 -23.78 3.08
N LYS A 254 -9.98 -22.51 2.85
CA LYS A 254 -11.27 -22.12 2.23
C LYS A 254 -11.45 -22.81 0.88
N THR A 255 -10.41 -22.79 0.02
CA THR A 255 -10.44 -23.42 -1.31
C THR A 255 -10.60 -24.95 -1.22
N GLU A 256 -9.83 -25.60 -0.36
CA GLU A 256 -9.88 -27.05 -0.18
C GLU A 256 -11.24 -27.51 0.40
N LEU A 257 -11.75 -26.83 1.41
CA LEU A 257 -13.02 -27.13 2.04
C LEU A 257 -14.20 -26.97 1.07
N GLN A 258 -14.13 -25.96 0.20
CA GLN A 258 -15.12 -25.76 -0.88
C GLN A 258 -15.05 -26.88 -1.92
N THR A 259 -13.86 -27.20 -2.41
CA THR A 259 -13.64 -28.26 -3.40
C THR A 259 -14.07 -29.64 -2.88
N GLN A 260 -13.84 -29.90 -1.61
CA GLN A 260 -14.20 -31.16 -0.93
C GLN A 260 -15.66 -31.18 -0.43
N ASN A 261 -16.45 -30.13 -0.68
CA ASN A 261 -17.82 -29.97 -0.18
C ASN A 261 -17.95 -30.08 1.36
N LYS A 262 -16.91 -29.75 2.12
CA LYS A 262 -16.90 -29.78 3.59
C LYS A 262 -17.57 -28.56 4.22
N THR A 263 -18.83 -28.34 3.86
CA THR A 263 -19.61 -27.13 4.22
C THR A 263 -19.70 -26.88 5.72
N ALA A 264 -19.82 -27.94 6.53
CA ALA A 264 -19.91 -27.81 7.99
C ALA A 264 -18.59 -27.25 8.60
N THR A 265 -17.44 -27.70 8.09
CA THR A 265 -16.13 -27.22 8.53
C THR A 265 -15.88 -25.80 8.02
N LEU A 266 -16.26 -25.49 6.80
CA LEU A 266 -16.18 -24.13 6.26
C LEU A 266 -16.96 -23.13 7.13
N ARG A 267 -18.20 -23.46 7.50
CA ARG A 267 -19.01 -22.62 8.40
C ARG A 267 -18.39 -22.44 9.79
N LYS A 268 -17.63 -23.43 10.28
CA LYS A 268 -16.88 -23.28 11.54
C LYS A 268 -15.70 -22.29 11.37
N LEU A 269 -14.99 -22.37 10.26
CA LEU A 269 -13.92 -21.43 9.92
C LEU A 269 -14.46 -19.99 9.81
N GLU A 270 -15.58 -19.80 9.12
CA GLU A 270 -16.24 -18.50 9.00
C GLU A 270 -16.61 -17.92 10.37
N ARG A 271 -17.17 -18.74 11.28
CA ARG A 271 -17.44 -18.29 12.66
C ARG A 271 -16.19 -17.91 13.45
N VAL A 272 -15.07 -18.56 13.21
CA VAL A 272 -13.80 -18.17 13.81
C VAL A 272 -13.35 -16.81 13.28
N LEU A 273 -13.50 -16.58 11.97
CA LEU A 273 -13.17 -15.31 11.34
C LEU A 273 -14.03 -14.15 11.88
N GLU A 274 -15.32 -14.38 12.15
CA GLU A 274 -16.22 -13.38 12.76
C GLU A 274 -15.72 -12.85 14.10
N SER A 275 -14.86 -13.58 14.82
CA SER A 275 -14.26 -13.09 16.07
C SER A 275 -13.23 -11.97 15.91
N PHE A 276 -12.76 -11.74 14.68
CA PHE A 276 -11.86 -10.63 14.34
C PHE A 276 -12.64 -9.37 14.02
N ASP A 277 -13.24 -8.81 15.05
CA ASP A 277 -14.06 -7.62 15.00
C ASP A 277 -13.45 -6.52 15.88
N GLU A 278 -13.43 -5.28 15.39
CA GLU A 278 -12.78 -4.15 16.06
C GLU A 278 -13.39 -3.86 17.45
N LEU A 279 -14.72 -3.99 17.58
CA LEU A 279 -15.39 -3.79 18.87
C LEU A 279 -15.11 -4.94 19.84
N GLN A 280 -14.87 -6.14 19.34
CA GLN A 280 -14.44 -7.27 20.16
C GLN A 280 -12.99 -7.12 20.62
N LEU A 281 -12.12 -6.55 19.79
CA LEU A 281 -10.72 -6.29 20.13
C LEU A 281 -10.59 -5.36 21.36
N LEU A 282 -11.52 -4.42 21.54
CA LEU A 282 -11.57 -3.56 22.73
C LEU A 282 -11.92 -4.31 24.03
N LYS A 283 -12.53 -5.50 23.91
CA LYS A 283 -12.98 -6.30 25.06
C LYS A 283 -12.10 -7.51 25.32
N THR A 284 -11.49 -8.06 24.27
CA THR A 284 -10.68 -9.28 24.32
C THR A 284 -9.33 -9.01 23.69
N PRO A 285 -8.22 -9.15 24.41
CA PRO A 285 -6.88 -8.90 23.87
C PRO A 285 -6.59 -9.73 22.61
N ALA A 286 -5.87 -9.14 21.66
CA ALA A 286 -5.56 -9.74 20.36
C ALA A 286 -4.93 -11.14 20.48
N ASN A 287 -3.99 -11.32 21.43
CA ASN A 287 -3.31 -12.61 21.62
C ASN A 287 -4.29 -13.74 21.95
N VAL A 288 -5.34 -13.48 22.75
CA VAL A 288 -6.34 -14.50 23.11
C VAL A 288 -7.15 -14.95 21.90
N VAL A 289 -7.57 -14.00 21.06
CA VAL A 289 -8.35 -14.28 19.84
C VAL A 289 -7.48 -15.02 18.82
N VAL A 290 -6.27 -14.51 18.56
CA VAL A 290 -5.33 -15.06 17.59
C VAL A 290 -4.89 -16.48 17.97
N GLU A 291 -4.55 -16.73 19.25
CA GLU A 291 -4.15 -18.05 19.73
C GLU A 291 -5.27 -19.08 19.54
N LYS A 292 -6.49 -18.74 19.95
CA LYS A 292 -7.65 -19.62 19.79
C LYS A 292 -7.93 -19.93 18.31
N ALA A 293 -7.82 -18.93 17.44
CA ALA A 293 -8.03 -19.10 16.02
C ALA A 293 -6.94 -19.94 15.35
N ASN A 294 -5.67 -19.74 15.74
CA ASN A 294 -4.55 -20.55 15.28
C ASN A 294 -4.69 -22.02 15.69
N LEU A 295 -5.08 -22.30 16.95
CA LEU A 295 -5.36 -23.67 17.39
C LEU A 295 -6.45 -24.33 16.53
N PHE A 296 -7.49 -23.59 16.17
CA PHE A 296 -8.55 -24.11 15.31
C PHE A 296 -8.04 -24.49 13.91
N ILE A 297 -7.36 -23.57 13.21
CA ILE A 297 -6.88 -23.84 11.83
C ILE A 297 -5.73 -24.86 11.80
N ASN A 298 -5.02 -25.06 12.90
CA ASN A 298 -3.96 -26.09 13.01
C ASN A 298 -4.53 -27.49 13.26
N GLY A 299 -5.79 -27.58 13.69
CA GLY A 299 -6.51 -28.84 13.87
C GLY A 299 -7.33 -29.28 12.64
N LEU A 300 -7.33 -28.47 11.55
CA LEU A 300 -7.99 -28.81 10.28
C LEU A 300 -7.04 -29.54 9.35
#